data_18a1aa8a0b5c9f7727c265806fbb3193
#
_entry.id   18a1aa8a0b5c9f7727c265806fbb3193
#
_cell.length_a   1.000
_cell.length_b   1.000
_cell.length_c   1.000
_cell.angle_alpha   90.00
_cell.angle_beta   90.00
_cell.angle_gamma   90.00
#
_symmetry.space_group_name_H-M   'P 1'
#
loop_
_entity.id
_entity.type
_entity.pdbx_description
1 polymer ?
#
loop_
_entity_poly.entity_id
_entity_poly.type
_entity_poly.pdbx_seq_one_letter_code
_entity_poly.pdbx_strand_id
1 'polypeptide(L)'
;LPTNAGHLILTPHQMEWQRLSQIRIPFQTDSANIDALNQLIPDSNAALVLKSNHTHVYDGKGQVFVNPLGNPGMATGGMGDTLAGIIGGFVAQFGPNIDTVLAAVYIHSMAGDLINKDNYVVKPTEVSKVLPKLMKKYSELS
;
A
#
# COMPACT_ATOMS: atom_id res chain seq x y z
N LEU A 1 -5.20 12.27 13.90
CA LEU A 1 -4.12 11.33 13.67
C LEU A 1 -3.24 11.19 14.91
N PRO A 2 -2.82 9.98 15.27
CA PRO A 2 -1.91 9.79 16.40
C PRO A 2 -0.52 10.32 16.03
N THR A 3 -0.15 11.47 16.57
CA THR A 3 1.12 12.14 16.26
C THR A 3 2.29 11.68 17.14
N ASN A 4 2.01 10.85 18.14
CA ASN A 4 3.02 10.32 19.05
C ASN A 4 3.42 8.86 18.73
N ALA A 5 2.96 8.33 17.63
CA ALA A 5 3.39 7.00 17.17
C ALA A 5 4.83 7.06 16.67
N GLY A 6 5.62 6.02 16.98
CA GLY A 6 6.98 5.92 16.47
C GLY A 6 7.05 5.76 14.95
N HIS A 7 6.05 5.08 14.39
CA HIS A 7 5.88 4.91 12.94
C HIS A 7 4.40 4.94 12.61
N LEU A 8 4.05 5.57 11.49
CA LEU A 8 2.67 5.65 11.02
C LEU A 8 2.61 5.35 9.54
N ILE A 9 1.79 4.37 9.17
CA ILE A 9 1.58 3.97 7.79
C ILE A 9 0.11 4.21 7.45
N LEU A 10 -0.15 5.12 6.52
CA LEU A 10 -1.49 5.43 6.04
C LEU A 10 -1.74 4.66 4.74
N THR A 11 -2.92 4.04 4.62
CA THR A 11 -3.27 3.22 3.45
C THR A 11 -4.58 3.68 2.80
N PRO A 12 -4.75 4.98 2.47
CA PRO A 12 -6.00 5.49 1.93
C PRO A 12 -6.16 5.17 0.44
N HIS A 13 -7.41 5.08 -0.02
CA HIS A 13 -7.71 5.32 -1.43
C HIS A 13 -7.80 6.84 -1.68
N GLN A 14 -7.92 7.24 -2.96
CA GLN A 14 -7.84 8.65 -3.34
C GLN A 14 -8.90 9.54 -2.67
N MET A 15 -10.13 9.04 -2.47
CA MET A 15 -11.18 9.81 -1.78
C MET A 15 -10.88 9.99 -0.30
N GLU A 16 -10.39 8.96 0.36
CA GLU A 16 -9.97 9.07 1.76
C GLU A 16 -8.80 10.03 1.92
N TRP A 17 -7.84 9.97 0.98
CA TRP A 17 -6.72 10.90 0.97
C TRP A 17 -7.16 12.34 0.72
N GLN A 18 -8.14 12.55 -0.17
CA GLN A 18 -8.72 13.87 -0.38
C GLN A 18 -9.30 14.44 0.91
N ARG A 19 -10.03 13.65 1.68
CA ARG A 19 -10.63 14.10 2.95
C ARG A 19 -9.55 14.46 3.98
N LEU A 20 -8.49 13.69 4.03
CA LEU A 20 -7.41 13.86 5.00
C LEU A 20 -6.46 15.00 4.61
N SER A 21 -6.08 15.07 3.34
CA SER A 21 -5.11 16.04 2.83
C SER A 21 -5.73 17.37 2.38
N GLN A 22 -7.04 17.38 2.13
CA GLN A 22 -7.76 18.49 1.51
C GLN A 22 -7.32 18.75 0.05
N ILE A 23 -6.68 17.76 -0.59
CA ILE A 23 -6.29 17.84 -2.00
C ILE A 23 -7.30 17.07 -2.85
N ARG A 24 -7.97 17.77 -3.77
CA ARG A 24 -8.90 17.14 -4.70
C ARG A 24 -8.16 16.14 -5.60
N ILE A 25 -8.83 15.04 -5.94
CA ILE A 25 -8.23 13.92 -6.68
C ILE A 25 -7.43 14.36 -7.91
N PRO A 26 -7.94 15.26 -8.81
CA PRO A 26 -7.17 15.68 -9.98
C PRO A 26 -5.86 16.41 -9.65
N PHE A 27 -5.71 16.90 -8.43
CA PHE A 27 -4.54 17.66 -7.98
C PHE A 27 -3.63 16.86 -7.04
N GLN A 28 -3.89 15.57 -6.86
CA GLN A 28 -3.06 14.69 -6.03
C GLN A 28 -1.78 14.27 -6.79
N THR A 29 -0.92 15.24 -7.03
CA THR A 29 0.39 15.01 -7.64
C THR A 29 1.37 14.49 -6.58
N ASP A 30 2.50 13.93 -7.01
CA ASP A 30 3.53 13.45 -6.09
C ASP A 30 4.01 14.56 -5.17
N SER A 31 4.31 15.74 -5.72
CA SER A 31 4.76 16.90 -4.95
C SER A 31 3.72 17.32 -3.91
N ALA A 32 2.46 17.44 -4.30
CA ALA A 32 1.38 17.84 -3.39
C ALA A 32 1.17 16.80 -2.28
N ASN A 33 1.24 15.52 -2.62
CA ASN A 33 1.08 14.43 -1.65
C ASN A 33 2.23 14.39 -0.64
N ILE A 34 3.46 14.59 -1.09
CA ILE A 34 4.63 14.66 -0.21
C ILE A 34 4.50 15.83 0.76
N ASP A 35 4.15 17.01 0.26
CA ASP A 35 3.97 18.20 1.10
C ASP A 35 2.87 18.00 2.14
N ALA A 36 1.74 17.43 1.71
CA ALA A 36 0.61 17.17 2.63
C ALA A 36 1.00 16.13 3.69
N LEU A 37 1.70 15.08 3.31
CA LEU A 37 2.16 14.06 4.26
C LEU A 37 3.08 14.69 5.32
N ASN A 38 4.00 15.52 4.89
CA ASN A 38 4.94 16.20 5.80
C ASN A 38 4.24 17.20 6.72
N GLN A 39 3.17 17.85 6.26
CA GLN A 39 2.38 18.75 7.09
C GLN A 39 1.53 18.02 8.11
N LEU A 40 0.93 16.89 7.72
CA LEU A 40 0.08 16.08 8.58
C LEU A 40 0.91 15.33 9.64
N ILE A 41 2.07 14.84 9.23
CA ILE A 41 2.96 14.06 10.09
C ILE A 41 4.37 14.61 9.87
N PRO A 42 4.79 15.60 10.67
CA PRO A 42 6.09 16.27 10.48
C PRO A 42 7.30 15.38 10.72
N ASP A 43 7.07 14.15 11.13
CA ASP A 43 8.12 13.20 11.47
C ASP A 43 8.43 12.31 10.26
N SER A 44 9.72 12.07 9.98
CA SER A 44 10.15 11.27 8.84
C SER A 44 9.77 9.78 8.92
N ASN A 45 9.11 9.37 10.00
CA ASN A 45 8.68 7.98 10.23
C ASN A 45 7.29 7.66 9.68
N ALA A 46 6.79 8.47 8.75
CA ALA A 46 5.50 8.24 8.11
C ALA A 46 5.69 7.61 6.73
N ALA A 47 4.74 6.77 6.35
CA ALA A 47 4.60 6.27 4.98
C ALA A 47 3.15 6.41 4.54
N LEU A 48 2.96 6.77 3.27
CA LEU A 48 1.65 6.87 2.64
C LEU A 48 1.57 5.85 1.51
N VAL A 49 0.64 4.92 1.62
CA VAL A 49 0.31 3.95 0.57
C VAL A 49 -0.98 4.41 -0.08
N LEU A 50 -0.86 5.15 -1.18
CA LEU A 50 -2.01 5.73 -1.89
C LEU A 50 -2.48 4.75 -2.95
N LYS A 51 -3.66 4.19 -2.74
CA LYS A 51 -4.26 3.19 -3.62
C LYS A 51 -4.97 3.88 -4.79
N SER A 52 -4.58 3.50 -6.00
CA SER A 52 -5.18 3.95 -7.25
C SER A 52 -4.96 2.85 -8.29
N ASN A 53 -4.99 3.15 -9.60
CA ASN A 53 -4.68 2.18 -10.65
C ASN A 53 -3.32 1.52 -10.43
N HIS A 54 -2.32 2.32 -10.06
CA HIS A 54 -1.03 1.86 -9.58
C HIS A 54 -0.81 2.44 -8.19
N THR A 55 -0.55 1.60 -7.20
CA THR A 55 -0.32 2.06 -5.85
C THR A 55 0.97 2.85 -5.78
N HIS A 56 0.89 4.06 -5.23
CA HIS A 56 2.03 4.92 -4.96
C HIS A 56 2.39 4.83 -3.48
N VAL A 57 3.66 4.62 -3.19
CA VAL A 57 4.15 4.57 -1.81
C VAL A 57 5.10 5.74 -1.60
N TYR A 58 4.76 6.60 -0.67
CA TYR A 58 5.57 7.76 -0.29
C TYR A 58 6.20 7.49 1.07
N ASP A 59 7.50 7.70 1.18
CA ASP A 59 8.14 7.68 2.49
C ASP A 59 8.14 9.09 3.12
N GLY A 60 8.44 9.17 4.40
CA GLY A 60 8.50 10.47 5.09
C GLY A 60 9.70 11.33 4.70
N LYS A 61 10.53 10.88 3.78
CA LYS A 61 11.74 11.56 3.33
C LYS A 61 11.61 12.16 1.92
N GLY A 62 10.41 12.12 1.35
CA GLY A 62 10.13 12.71 0.05
C GLY A 62 10.37 11.79 -1.14
N GLN A 63 10.62 10.51 -0.93
CA GLN A 63 10.73 9.53 -2.01
C GLN A 63 9.37 8.95 -2.36
N VAL A 64 9.17 8.64 -3.65
CA VAL A 64 7.96 7.97 -4.14
C VAL A 64 8.33 6.73 -4.92
N PHE A 65 7.59 5.65 -4.66
CA PHE A 65 7.73 4.37 -5.36
C PHE A 65 6.38 4.03 -5.99
N VAL A 66 6.39 3.76 -7.28
CA VAL A 66 5.17 3.36 -8.01
C VAL A 66 5.19 1.86 -8.21
N ASN A 67 4.17 1.17 -7.68
CA ASN A 67 4.03 -0.26 -7.90
C ASN A 67 3.65 -0.51 -9.36
N PRO A 68 4.49 -1.22 -10.15
CA PRO A 68 4.21 -1.45 -11.56
C PRO A 68 3.10 -2.46 -11.80
N LEU A 69 2.77 -3.25 -10.78
CA LEU A 69 1.74 -4.28 -10.87
C LEU A 69 0.36 -3.71 -10.55
N GLY A 70 -0.64 -4.26 -11.17
CA GLY A 70 -2.02 -3.90 -10.93
C GLY A 70 -2.90 -4.47 -12.04
N ASN A 71 -4.18 -4.68 -11.74
CA ASN A 71 -5.14 -5.18 -12.72
C ASN A 71 -6.55 -4.75 -12.34
N PRO A 72 -7.50 -4.69 -13.31
CA PRO A 72 -8.88 -4.28 -13.03
C PRO A 72 -9.61 -5.19 -12.03
N GLY A 73 -9.22 -6.45 -11.95
CA GLY A 73 -9.81 -7.40 -11.00
C GLY A 73 -9.56 -7.03 -9.54
N MET A 74 -8.53 -6.21 -9.27
CA MET A 74 -8.19 -5.75 -7.93
C MET A 74 -9.13 -4.66 -7.40
N ALA A 75 -10.03 -4.13 -8.22
CA ALA A 75 -11.00 -3.11 -7.82
C ALA A 75 -12.20 -3.68 -7.02
N THR A 76 -12.13 -4.91 -6.56
CA THR A 76 -13.17 -5.54 -5.74
C THR A 76 -13.18 -4.95 -4.32
N GLY A 77 -14.37 -4.72 -3.77
CA GLY A 77 -14.52 -4.25 -2.40
C GLY A 77 -13.83 -5.17 -1.39
N GLY A 78 -13.18 -4.58 -0.39
CA GLY A 78 -12.43 -5.30 0.63
C GLY A 78 -10.95 -5.50 0.31
N MET A 79 -10.50 -5.23 -0.90
CA MET A 79 -9.08 -5.36 -1.28
C MET A 79 -8.19 -4.39 -0.50
N GLY A 80 -8.70 -3.19 -0.18
CA GLY A 80 -7.98 -2.23 0.65
C GLY A 80 -7.69 -2.76 2.05
N ASP A 81 -8.68 -3.41 2.67
CA ASP A 81 -8.54 -4.01 4.00
C ASP A 81 -7.54 -5.18 3.96
N THR A 82 -7.58 -5.98 2.89
CA THR A 82 -6.62 -7.06 2.68
C THR A 82 -5.19 -6.53 2.59
N LEU A 83 -4.96 -5.46 1.82
CA LEU A 83 -3.65 -4.83 1.71
C LEU A 83 -3.16 -4.29 3.05
N ALA A 84 -4.02 -3.58 3.78
CA ALA A 84 -3.67 -3.06 5.10
C ALA A 84 -3.29 -4.17 6.08
N GLY A 85 -4.01 -5.30 6.04
CA GLY A 85 -3.71 -6.48 6.85
C GLY A 85 -2.35 -7.11 6.51
N ILE A 86 -2.02 -7.19 5.22
CA ILE A 86 -0.72 -7.72 4.76
C ILE A 86 0.42 -6.80 5.21
N ILE A 87 0.27 -5.50 5.04
CA ILE A 87 1.27 -4.52 5.50
C ILE A 87 1.47 -4.66 7.01
N GLY A 88 0.40 -4.74 7.79
CA GLY A 88 0.47 -4.92 9.24
C GLY A 88 1.21 -6.20 9.64
N GLY A 89 0.92 -7.31 8.97
CA GLY A 89 1.59 -8.59 9.21
C GLY A 89 3.08 -8.54 8.86
N PHE A 90 3.43 -7.92 7.74
CA PHE A 90 4.83 -7.76 7.33
C PHE A 90 5.61 -6.86 8.30
N VAL A 91 5.01 -5.74 8.71
CA VAL A 91 5.62 -4.82 9.67
C VAL A 91 5.85 -5.50 11.02
N ALA A 92 4.89 -6.30 11.48
CA ALA A 92 5.03 -7.05 12.72
C ALA A 92 6.19 -8.05 12.66
N GLN A 93 6.43 -8.65 11.50
CA GLN A 93 7.45 -9.69 11.32
C GLN A 93 8.83 -9.15 10.95
N PHE A 94 8.88 -8.11 10.10
CA PHE A 94 10.13 -7.61 9.50
C PHE A 94 10.49 -6.18 9.90
N GLY A 95 9.63 -5.50 10.66
CA GLY A 95 9.84 -4.12 11.08
C GLY A 95 9.18 -3.08 10.18
N PRO A 96 9.01 -1.85 10.70
CA PRO A 96 8.24 -0.78 10.02
C PRO A 96 9.07 0.06 9.06
N ASN A 97 9.97 -0.53 8.28
CA ASN A 97 10.77 0.18 7.30
C ASN A 97 10.08 0.21 5.94
N ILE A 98 10.52 1.12 5.06
CA ILE A 98 9.90 1.31 3.74
C ILE A 98 10.02 0.05 2.86
N ASP A 99 11.12 -0.68 2.96
CA ASP A 99 11.32 -1.90 2.18
C ASP A 99 10.28 -2.96 2.53
N THR A 100 9.91 -3.06 3.81
CA THR A 100 8.85 -3.96 4.28
C THR A 100 7.49 -3.58 3.69
N VAL A 101 7.18 -2.28 3.67
CA VAL A 101 5.93 -1.78 3.09
C VAL A 101 5.88 -2.07 1.59
N LEU A 102 6.98 -1.80 0.89
CA LEU A 102 7.08 -2.05 -0.56
C LEU A 102 6.93 -3.54 -0.88
N ALA A 103 7.56 -4.41 -0.10
CA ALA A 103 7.43 -5.86 -0.27
C ALA A 103 5.98 -6.32 -0.10
N ALA A 104 5.28 -5.81 0.90
CA ALA A 104 3.89 -6.15 1.15
C ALA A 104 2.98 -5.70 0.00
N VAL A 105 3.16 -4.49 -0.50
CA VAL A 105 2.40 -3.95 -1.64
C VAL A 105 2.65 -4.79 -2.89
N TYR A 106 3.91 -5.11 -3.17
CA TYR A 106 4.29 -5.90 -4.33
C TYR A 106 3.69 -7.32 -4.28
N ILE A 107 3.80 -8.00 -3.14
CA ILE A 107 3.27 -9.36 -2.97
C ILE A 107 1.74 -9.38 -3.10
N HIS A 108 1.06 -8.38 -2.55
CA HIS A 108 -0.39 -8.25 -2.69
C HIS A 108 -0.78 -8.14 -4.18
N SER A 109 -0.06 -7.33 -4.94
CA SER A 109 -0.31 -7.16 -6.38
C SER A 109 0.02 -8.43 -7.17
N MET A 110 1.11 -9.13 -6.84
CA MET A 110 1.44 -10.41 -7.46
C MET A 110 0.36 -11.46 -7.21
N ALA A 111 -0.17 -11.52 -6.00
CA ALA A 111 -1.25 -12.44 -5.67
C ALA A 111 -2.49 -12.17 -6.53
N GLY A 112 -2.85 -10.90 -6.68
CA GLY A 112 -3.95 -10.48 -7.54
C GLY A 112 -3.74 -10.85 -9.00
N ASP A 113 -2.54 -10.63 -9.53
CA ASP A 113 -2.20 -10.97 -10.92
C ASP A 113 -2.26 -12.47 -11.17
N LEU A 114 -1.75 -13.29 -10.25
CA LEU A 114 -1.81 -14.75 -10.37
C LEU A 114 -3.25 -15.27 -10.40
N ILE A 115 -4.11 -14.74 -9.55
CA ILE A 115 -5.52 -15.14 -9.50
C ILE A 115 -6.25 -14.65 -10.75
N ASN A 116 -5.94 -13.44 -11.22
CA ASN A 116 -6.60 -12.83 -12.36
C ASN A 116 -6.32 -13.55 -13.69
N LYS A 117 -5.29 -14.39 -13.77
CA LYS A 117 -5.06 -15.24 -14.94
C LYS A 117 -6.19 -16.25 -15.16
N ASP A 118 -6.80 -16.71 -14.07
CA ASP A 118 -7.84 -17.72 -14.09
C ASP A 118 -9.24 -17.16 -13.83
N ASN A 119 -9.33 -15.93 -13.30
CA ASN A 119 -10.58 -15.32 -12.87
C ASN A 119 -10.68 -13.88 -13.35
N TYR A 120 -11.86 -13.47 -13.82
CA TYR A 120 -12.12 -12.10 -14.23
C TYR A 120 -12.14 -11.12 -13.04
N VAL A 121 -12.64 -11.56 -11.89
CA VAL A 121 -12.70 -10.77 -10.66
C VAL A 121 -11.86 -11.45 -9.58
N VAL A 122 -10.97 -10.70 -8.96
CA VAL A 122 -10.14 -11.16 -7.85
C VAL A 122 -10.86 -10.86 -6.53
N LYS A 123 -11.10 -11.89 -5.74
CA LYS A 123 -11.71 -11.75 -4.42
C LYS A 123 -10.64 -11.68 -3.33
N PRO A 124 -10.84 -10.87 -2.26
CA PRO A 124 -9.88 -10.79 -1.15
C PRO A 124 -9.52 -12.14 -0.53
N THR A 125 -10.49 -13.04 -0.41
CA THR A 125 -10.26 -14.38 0.14
C THR A 125 -9.34 -15.22 -0.73
N GLU A 126 -9.34 -15.03 -2.05
CA GLU A 126 -8.46 -15.72 -2.98
C GLU A 126 -7.02 -15.22 -2.85
N VAL A 127 -6.84 -13.91 -2.69
CA VAL A 127 -5.53 -13.30 -2.42
C VAL A 127 -4.92 -13.91 -1.15
N SER A 128 -5.71 -13.99 -0.08
CA SER A 128 -5.26 -14.56 1.20
C SER A 128 -4.84 -16.03 1.08
N LYS A 129 -5.45 -16.79 0.17
CA LYS A 129 -5.08 -18.20 -0.05
C LYS A 129 -3.74 -18.39 -0.72
N VAL A 130 -3.33 -17.48 -1.63
CA VAL A 130 -2.06 -17.61 -2.36
C VAL A 130 -0.90 -16.94 -1.65
N LEU A 131 -1.17 -16.06 -0.68
CA LEU A 131 -0.15 -15.33 0.06
C LEU A 131 0.90 -16.20 0.72
N PRO A 132 0.55 -17.30 1.43
CA PRO A 132 1.57 -18.11 2.07
C PRO A 132 2.63 -18.64 1.10
N LYS A 133 2.23 -19.01 -0.12
CA LYS A 133 3.16 -19.47 -1.16
C LYS A 133 4.08 -18.34 -1.61
N LEU A 134 3.54 -17.16 -1.83
CA LEU A 134 4.31 -15.99 -2.27
C LEU A 134 5.26 -15.50 -1.18
N MET A 135 4.82 -15.51 0.06
CA MET A 135 5.66 -15.12 1.20
C MET A 135 6.83 -16.07 1.35
N LYS A 136 6.60 -17.39 1.23
CA LYS A 136 7.66 -18.38 1.27
C LYS A 136 8.66 -18.16 0.15
N LYS A 137 8.18 -17.97 -1.08
CA LYS A 137 9.02 -17.70 -2.24
C LYS A 137 9.86 -16.44 -2.04
N TYR A 138 9.25 -15.36 -1.52
CA TYR A 138 9.94 -14.11 -1.24
C TYR A 138 11.04 -14.30 -0.19
N SER A 139 10.78 -15.03 0.88
CA SER A 139 11.76 -15.28 1.94
C SER A 139 12.94 -16.13 1.44
N GLU A 140 12.72 -17.04 0.49
CA GLU A 140 13.78 -17.83 -0.13
C GLU A 140 14.68 -17.00 -1.05
N LEU A 141 14.16 -15.89 -1.61
CA LEU A 141 14.93 -15.00 -2.47
C LEU A 141 15.75 -13.96 -1.70
N SER A 142 15.41 -13.72 -0.46
CA SER A 142 16.12 -12.79 0.41
C SER A 142 17.13 -13.54 1.29
#